data_783c1fa063801c351262f9ae8aecc9ff
#
_entry.id   783c1fa063801c351262f9ae8aecc9ff
#
_cell.length_a   1.000
_cell.length_b   1.000
_cell.length_c   1.000
_cell.angle_alpha   90.00
_cell.angle_beta   90.00
_cell.angle_gamma   90.00
#
_symmetry.space_group_name_H-M   'P 1'
#
loop_
_entity.id
_entity.type
_entity.pdbx_description
1 polymer ?
#
loop_
_entity_poly.entity_id
_entity_poly.type
_entity_poly.pdbx_seq_one_letter_code
_entity_poly.pdbx_strand_id
1 'polypeptide(L)'
;MSASSGALRSSLNIGARRSQRLAQAMQRWPVSVRVAAGVLGVLVVVALLANVIVPLDDTAVDLDRVLDGPSAAHLMGTDEVGRDLFARVLHGFRISLTIAVLAALAAVTVGTLVGVLAGTMGGKVDALVMRVTDVFASQNHFLFGILLLVLFRPALGGAGAVMLAVGLTHWPSLARIVRGELMSLRERPFVSAAIGGGASRWRLARRHYLPHLMPAVGLAFVLTVPHAVFHESAYSFLGLGLPAHEASLGNILADGQRSLLAGGWWIALFPGLAILTAAMTIGTLAEYWREHLHPRWRSELEL
;
A
#
# COMPACT_ATOMS: atom_id res chain seq x y z
N MET A 1 14.72 47.07 -11.26
CA MET A 1 13.66 46.08 -11.61
C MET A 1 14.10 44.92 -12.54
N SER A 2 15.40 44.66 -12.75
CA SER A 2 15.87 43.60 -13.68
C SER A 2 16.32 42.26 -13.04
N ALA A 3 16.47 42.20 -11.70
CA ALA A 3 16.96 41.01 -11.03
C ALA A 3 15.89 39.92 -10.77
N SER A 4 14.61 40.28 -10.74
CA SER A 4 13.50 39.32 -10.48
C SER A 4 13.13 38.44 -11.70
N SER A 5 13.36 38.93 -12.92
CA SER A 5 13.05 38.20 -14.16
C SER A 5 14.06 37.08 -14.47
N GLY A 6 15.30 37.20 -14.00
CA GLY A 6 16.34 36.18 -14.16
C GLY A 6 16.13 34.98 -13.28
N ALA A 7 15.69 35.17 -12.03
CA ALA A 7 15.43 34.09 -11.08
C ALA A 7 14.20 33.24 -11.46
N LEU A 8 13.15 33.87 -11.99
CA LEU A 8 11.96 33.19 -12.49
C LEU A 8 12.25 32.34 -13.75
N ARG A 9 13.09 32.87 -14.66
CA ARG A 9 13.49 32.08 -15.86
C ARG A 9 14.43 30.92 -15.52
N SER A 10 15.28 31.06 -14.51
CA SER A 10 16.14 29.94 -14.04
C SER A 10 15.34 28.84 -13.37
N SER A 11 14.34 29.16 -12.55
CA SER A 11 13.48 28.18 -11.89
C SER A 11 12.58 27.43 -12.88
N LEU A 12 12.04 28.12 -13.91
CA LEU A 12 11.28 27.49 -14.99
C LEU A 12 12.14 26.55 -15.86
N ASN A 13 13.40 26.94 -16.15
CA ASN A 13 14.34 26.10 -16.88
C ASN A 13 14.79 24.84 -16.10
N ILE A 14 14.90 24.92 -14.78
CA ILE A 14 15.22 23.78 -13.92
C ILE A 14 14.04 22.80 -13.91
N GLY A 15 12.81 23.29 -13.81
CA GLY A 15 11.59 22.48 -13.90
C GLY A 15 11.44 21.76 -15.24
N ALA A 16 11.65 22.48 -16.35
CA ALA A 16 11.58 21.92 -17.71
C ALA A 16 12.66 20.85 -17.99
N ARG A 17 13.89 21.07 -17.50
CA ARG A 17 14.98 20.07 -17.62
C ARG A 17 14.71 18.83 -16.76
N ARG A 18 14.07 18.99 -15.62
CA ARG A 18 13.70 17.88 -14.72
C ARG A 18 12.56 17.05 -15.32
N SER A 19 11.56 17.70 -15.90
CA SER A 19 10.46 16.99 -16.60
C SER A 19 10.94 16.26 -17.84
N GLN A 20 11.86 16.84 -18.63
CA GLN A 20 12.45 16.18 -19.80
C GLN A 20 13.30 14.96 -19.40
N ARG A 21 14.10 15.04 -18.35
CA ARG A 21 14.86 13.89 -17.81
C ARG A 21 13.94 12.76 -17.31
N LEU A 22 12.83 13.11 -16.65
CA LEU A 22 11.83 12.15 -16.20
C LEU A 22 11.13 11.48 -17.40
N ALA A 23 10.73 12.25 -18.40
CA ALA A 23 10.12 11.72 -19.62
C ALA A 23 11.06 10.77 -20.38
N GLN A 24 12.35 11.13 -20.50
CA GLN A 24 13.36 10.28 -21.13
C GLN A 24 13.64 9.00 -20.31
N ALA A 25 13.63 9.09 -18.98
CA ALA A 25 13.75 7.93 -18.11
C ALA A 25 12.55 6.99 -18.26
N MET A 26 11.33 7.53 -18.32
CA MET A 26 10.10 6.76 -18.53
C MET A 26 10.05 6.08 -19.90
N GLN A 27 10.65 6.64 -20.94
CA GLN A 27 10.72 6.01 -22.26
C GLN A 27 11.55 4.70 -22.25
N ARG A 28 12.45 4.53 -21.29
CA ARG A 28 13.25 3.31 -21.13
C ARG A 28 12.51 2.19 -20.35
N TRP A 29 11.36 2.51 -19.78
CA TRP A 29 10.56 1.52 -19.06
C TRP A 29 9.90 0.52 -20.01
N PRO A 30 9.80 -0.75 -19.65
CA PRO A 30 8.99 -1.73 -20.38
C PRO A 30 7.55 -1.23 -20.56
N VAL A 31 6.89 -1.66 -21.64
CA VAL A 31 5.51 -1.25 -21.93
C VAL A 31 4.57 -1.58 -20.76
N SER A 32 4.73 -2.77 -20.16
CA SER A 32 3.95 -3.20 -19.00
C SER A 32 4.04 -2.24 -17.81
N VAL A 33 5.25 -1.75 -17.52
CA VAL A 33 5.50 -0.81 -16.41
C VAL A 33 4.90 0.57 -16.72
N ARG A 34 4.97 1.04 -17.98
CA ARG A 34 4.34 2.31 -18.37
C ARG A 34 2.83 2.25 -18.27
N VAL A 35 2.23 1.13 -18.71
CA VAL A 35 0.79 0.90 -18.60
C VAL A 35 0.38 0.84 -17.14
N ALA A 36 1.09 0.05 -16.32
CA ALA A 36 0.81 -0.04 -14.88
C ALA A 36 0.91 1.32 -14.18
N ALA A 37 1.95 2.11 -14.48
CA ALA A 37 2.09 3.46 -13.91
C ALA A 37 0.97 4.40 -14.36
N GLY A 38 0.56 4.33 -15.63
CA GLY A 38 -0.55 5.11 -16.17
C GLY A 38 -1.88 4.74 -15.49
N VAL A 39 -2.19 3.45 -15.42
CA VAL A 39 -3.42 2.95 -14.79
C VAL A 39 -3.46 3.31 -13.31
N LEU A 40 -2.36 3.06 -12.57
CA LEU A 40 -2.30 3.43 -11.16
C LEU A 40 -2.43 4.94 -10.97
N GLY A 41 -1.79 5.74 -11.83
CA GLY A 41 -1.92 7.20 -11.81
C GLY A 41 -3.37 7.65 -11.99
N VAL A 42 -4.09 7.08 -12.95
CA VAL A 42 -5.52 7.34 -13.17
C VAL A 42 -6.34 6.93 -11.94
N LEU A 43 -6.13 5.72 -11.41
CA LEU A 43 -6.85 5.23 -10.23
C LEU A 43 -6.64 6.14 -9.02
N VAL A 44 -5.41 6.60 -8.77
CA VAL A 44 -5.09 7.50 -7.66
C VAL A 44 -5.74 8.88 -7.87
N VAL A 45 -5.63 9.46 -9.08
CA VAL A 45 -6.25 10.75 -9.39
C VAL A 45 -7.76 10.68 -9.23
N VAL A 46 -8.38 9.64 -9.76
CA VAL A 46 -9.83 9.41 -9.68
C VAL A 46 -10.27 9.23 -8.23
N ALA A 47 -9.49 8.47 -7.42
CA ALA A 47 -9.76 8.32 -5.99
C ALA A 47 -9.65 9.64 -5.21
N LEU A 48 -8.65 10.46 -5.51
CA LEU A 48 -8.46 11.77 -4.86
C LEU A 48 -9.57 12.76 -5.24
N LEU A 49 -10.03 12.71 -6.48
CA LEU A 49 -11.09 13.57 -7.00
C LEU A 49 -12.49 12.98 -6.83
N ALA A 50 -12.64 11.84 -6.18
CA ALA A 50 -13.93 11.14 -6.04
C ALA A 50 -15.07 12.06 -5.58
N ASN A 51 -14.84 12.86 -4.53
CA ASN A 51 -15.84 13.80 -4.01
C ASN A 51 -16.22 14.93 -4.99
N VAL A 52 -15.33 15.23 -5.95
CA VAL A 52 -15.56 16.28 -6.96
C VAL A 52 -16.26 15.71 -8.20
N ILE A 53 -15.85 14.48 -8.60
CA ILE A 53 -16.38 13.81 -9.80
C ILE A 53 -17.80 13.33 -9.55
N VAL A 54 -18.04 12.69 -8.41
CA VAL A 54 -19.35 12.17 -8.01
C VAL A 54 -19.50 12.40 -6.52
N PRO A 55 -20.25 13.40 -6.08
CA PRO A 55 -20.58 13.53 -4.66
C PRO A 55 -21.28 12.25 -4.19
N LEU A 56 -20.77 11.62 -3.14
CA LEU A 56 -21.41 10.45 -2.56
C LEU A 56 -22.55 10.94 -1.67
N ASP A 57 -23.75 10.58 -2.05
CA ASP A 57 -24.90 10.70 -1.17
C ASP A 57 -25.28 9.31 -0.68
N ASP A 58 -24.81 8.97 0.52
CA ASP A 58 -25.10 7.66 1.15
C ASP A 58 -26.58 7.48 1.47
N THR A 59 -27.36 8.57 1.41
CA THR A 59 -28.81 8.58 1.68
C THR A 59 -29.66 8.51 0.41
N ALA A 60 -29.05 8.67 -0.77
CA ALA A 60 -29.74 8.60 -2.05
C ALA A 60 -30.13 7.15 -2.38
N VAL A 61 -31.24 6.72 -1.80
CA VAL A 61 -31.90 5.42 -2.07
C VAL A 61 -32.97 5.63 -3.09
N ASP A 62 -32.93 4.91 -4.21
CA ASP A 62 -33.98 4.93 -5.25
C ASP A 62 -34.56 3.51 -5.41
N LEU A 63 -35.64 3.25 -4.66
CA LEU A 63 -36.30 1.93 -4.67
C LEU A 63 -36.93 1.56 -6.00
N ASP A 64 -37.13 2.53 -6.90
CA ASP A 64 -37.67 2.29 -8.25
C ASP A 64 -36.56 1.74 -9.19
N ARG A 65 -35.29 1.82 -8.78
CA ARG A 65 -34.12 1.41 -9.57
C ARG A 65 -33.26 0.35 -8.89
N VAL A 66 -33.90 -0.49 -8.12
CA VAL A 66 -33.23 -1.60 -7.43
C VAL A 66 -32.72 -2.63 -8.45
N LEU A 67 -31.43 -2.94 -8.37
CA LEU A 67 -30.75 -3.90 -9.25
C LEU A 67 -30.89 -3.57 -10.76
N ASP A 68 -30.91 -2.30 -11.12
CA ASP A 68 -30.81 -1.88 -12.51
C ASP A 68 -29.41 -2.20 -13.05
N GLY A 69 -29.37 -2.88 -14.20
CA GLY A 69 -28.11 -3.25 -14.86
C GLY A 69 -27.30 -2.06 -15.36
N PRO A 70 -26.01 -2.25 -15.72
CA PRO A 70 -25.18 -1.20 -16.30
C PRO A 70 -25.85 -0.54 -17.51
N SER A 71 -25.90 0.80 -17.50
CA SER A 71 -26.57 1.62 -18.50
C SER A 71 -25.85 2.96 -18.69
N ALA A 72 -26.27 3.77 -19.66
CA ALA A 72 -25.74 5.13 -19.83
C ALA A 72 -26.06 6.06 -18.64
N ALA A 73 -27.14 5.81 -17.90
CA ALA A 73 -27.52 6.56 -16.70
C ALA A 73 -26.73 6.07 -15.46
N HIS A 74 -26.46 4.77 -15.37
CA HIS A 74 -25.73 4.13 -14.29
C HIS A 74 -24.62 3.24 -14.89
N LEU A 75 -23.41 3.78 -15.05
CA LEU A 75 -22.32 3.12 -15.77
C LEU A 75 -21.97 1.71 -15.25
N MET A 76 -22.08 1.50 -13.94
CA MET A 76 -21.86 0.20 -13.28
C MET A 76 -23.16 -0.43 -12.75
N GLY A 77 -24.32 0.15 -13.09
CA GLY A 77 -25.62 -0.27 -12.56
C GLY A 77 -25.89 0.28 -11.17
N THR A 78 -26.94 -0.24 -10.52
CA THR A 78 -27.35 0.09 -9.16
C THR A 78 -27.27 -1.11 -8.23
N ASP A 79 -27.28 -0.85 -6.92
CA ASP A 79 -27.24 -1.88 -5.89
C ASP A 79 -28.64 -2.33 -5.40
N GLU A 80 -28.69 -3.13 -4.33
CA GLU A 80 -29.91 -3.69 -3.72
C GLU A 80 -30.91 -2.64 -3.21
N VAL A 81 -30.49 -1.39 -3.07
CA VAL A 81 -31.32 -0.26 -2.61
C VAL A 81 -31.34 0.88 -3.62
N GLY A 82 -30.91 0.61 -4.87
CA GLY A 82 -30.97 1.57 -5.97
C GLY A 82 -29.86 2.63 -5.97
N ARG A 83 -28.81 2.50 -5.14
CA ARG A 83 -27.69 3.45 -5.13
C ARG A 83 -26.79 3.23 -6.35
N ASP A 84 -26.23 4.31 -6.91
CA ASP A 84 -25.30 4.25 -8.03
C ASP A 84 -23.99 3.50 -7.65
N LEU A 85 -23.73 2.39 -8.33
CA LEU A 85 -22.60 1.54 -8.02
C LEU A 85 -21.27 2.18 -8.44
N PHE A 86 -21.24 3.00 -9.51
CA PHE A 86 -20.02 3.69 -9.93
C PHE A 86 -19.54 4.65 -8.84
N ALA A 87 -20.44 5.45 -8.26
CA ALA A 87 -20.15 6.33 -7.14
C ALA A 87 -19.59 5.52 -5.95
N ARG A 88 -20.28 4.45 -5.57
CA ARG A 88 -19.87 3.58 -4.45
C ARG A 88 -18.50 2.94 -4.67
N VAL A 89 -18.21 2.40 -5.85
CA VAL A 89 -16.91 1.79 -6.17
C VAL A 89 -15.79 2.83 -6.14
N LEU A 90 -16.05 4.04 -6.65
CA LEU A 90 -15.08 5.13 -6.66
C LEU A 90 -14.69 5.56 -5.24
N HIS A 91 -15.68 5.79 -4.39
CA HIS A 91 -15.45 6.15 -2.99
C HIS A 91 -14.89 4.99 -2.18
N GLY A 92 -15.40 3.77 -2.43
CA GLY A 92 -14.88 2.54 -1.83
C GLY A 92 -13.41 2.32 -2.13
N PHE A 93 -12.99 2.55 -3.37
CA PHE A 93 -11.58 2.48 -3.75
C PHE A 93 -10.72 3.48 -2.98
N ARG A 94 -11.19 4.73 -2.84
CA ARG A 94 -10.50 5.77 -2.06
C ARG A 94 -10.33 5.36 -0.59
N ILE A 95 -11.39 4.86 0.04
CA ILE A 95 -11.39 4.45 1.45
C ILE A 95 -10.45 3.26 1.63
N SER A 96 -10.64 2.19 0.86
CA SER A 96 -9.82 0.97 0.94
C SER A 96 -8.35 1.26 0.68
N LEU A 97 -8.01 2.09 -0.32
CA LEU A 97 -6.63 2.48 -0.61
C LEU A 97 -6.02 3.31 0.53
N THR A 98 -6.77 4.24 1.10
CA THR A 98 -6.29 5.08 2.21
C THR A 98 -5.95 4.22 3.43
N ILE A 99 -6.85 3.31 3.81
CA ILE A 99 -6.64 2.39 4.93
C ILE A 99 -5.44 1.49 4.66
N ALA A 100 -5.32 0.93 3.45
CA ALA A 100 -4.23 0.06 3.07
C ALA A 100 -2.87 0.76 3.11
N VAL A 101 -2.79 2.00 2.63
CA VAL A 101 -1.55 2.82 2.67
C VAL A 101 -1.14 3.12 4.11
N LEU A 102 -2.09 3.51 4.97
CA LEU A 102 -1.80 3.78 6.38
C LEU A 102 -1.41 2.52 7.14
N ALA A 103 -2.06 1.39 6.88
CA ALA A 103 -1.74 0.10 7.45
C ALA A 103 -0.34 -0.39 7.02
N ALA A 104 -0.02 -0.26 5.73
CA ALA A 104 1.31 -0.57 5.20
C ALA A 104 2.39 0.32 5.81
N LEU A 105 2.11 1.62 5.98
CA LEU A 105 3.03 2.56 6.62
C LEU A 105 3.30 2.17 8.09
N ALA A 106 2.26 1.78 8.83
CA ALA A 106 2.40 1.29 10.19
C ALA A 106 3.27 0.01 10.26
N ALA A 107 2.97 -0.99 9.40
CA ALA A 107 3.74 -2.23 9.32
C ALA A 107 5.23 -1.98 9.02
N VAL A 108 5.50 -1.15 8.01
CA VAL A 108 6.87 -0.81 7.58
C VAL A 108 7.61 -0.03 8.65
N THR A 109 6.95 0.90 9.32
CA THR A 109 7.55 1.67 10.41
C THR A 109 7.97 0.75 11.56
N VAL A 110 7.04 -0.08 12.06
CA VAL A 110 7.32 -1.05 13.14
C VAL A 110 8.42 -2.03 12.71
N GLY A 111 8.28 -2.63 11.52
CA GLY A 111 9.28 -3.59 11.01
C GLY A 111 10.67 -2.98 10.85
N THR A 112 10.74 -1.73 10.34
CA THR A 112 12.02 -1.02 10.22
C THR A 112 12.65 -0.74 11.58
N LEU A 113 11.87 -0.23 12.54
CA LEU A 113 12.37 0.05 13.89
C LEU A 113 12.89 -1.22 14.59
N VAL A 114 12.12 -2.31 14.53
CA VAL A 114 12.50 -3.60 15.11
C VAL A 114 13.71 -4.20 14.41
N GLY A 115 13.75 -4.19 13.08
CA GLY A 115 14.87 -4.69 12.29
C GLY A 115 16.16 -3.90 12.52
N VAL A 116 16.09 -2.58 12.58
CA VAL A 116 17.24 -1.70 12.91
C VAL A 116 17.70 -1.92 14.34
N LEU A 117 16.78 -2.04 15.30
CA LEU A 117 17.11 -2.34 16.69
C LEU A 117 17.91 -3.67 16.80
N ALA A 118 17.35 -4.74 16.25
CA ALA A 118 17.96 -6.07 16.28
C ALA A 118 19.35 -6.05 15.61
N GLY A 119 19.45 -5.56 14.39
CA GLY A 119 20.69 -5.53 13.62
C GLY A 119 21.77 -4.61 14.20
N THR A 120 21.38 -3.48 14.85
CA THR A 120 22.33 -2.55 15.46
C THR A 120 22.85 -3.05 16.80
N MET A 121 21.98 -3.60 17.65
CA MET A 121 22.37 -4.09 18.98
C MET A 121 23.16 -5.41 18.90
N GLY A 122 22.71 -6.34 18.05
CA GLY A 122 23.37 -7.64 17.89
C GLY A 122 23.30 -8.54 19.11
N GLY A 123 23.98 -9.68 19.09
CA GLY A 123 24.14 -10.59 20.22
C GLY A 123 22.82 -11.06 20.85
N LYS A 124 22.70 -11.00 22.17
CA LYS A 124 21.52 -11.46 22.91
C LYS A 124 20.25 -10.65 22.61
N VAL A 125 20.39 -9.35 22.33
CA VAL A 125 19.26 -8.47 21.99
C VAL A 125 18.68 -8.88 20.64
N ASP A 126 19.53 -9.07 19.65
CA ASP A 126 19.13 -9.55 18.32
C ASP A 126 18.41 -10.92 18.44
N ALA A 127 19.02 -11.86 19.18
CA ALA A 127 18.43 -13.19 19.39
C ALA A 127 17.03 -13.11 20.05
N LEU A 128 16.87 -12.26 21.08
CA LEU A 128 15.58 -12.10 21.75
C LEU A 128 14.52 -11.46 20.84
N VAL A 129 14.91 -10.36 20.16
CA VAL A 129 14.00 -9.65 19.23
C VAL A 129 13.57 -10.57 18.09
N MET A 130 14.48 -11.36 17.52
CA MET A 130 14.13 -12.30 16.47
C MET A 130 13.26 -13.46 16.98
N ARG A 131 13.45 -13.94 18.21
CA ARG A 131 12.54 -14.92 18.83
C ARG A 131 11.11 -14.40 18.93
N VAL A 132 10.94 -13.16 19.40
CA VAL A 132 9.61 -12.52 19.42
C VAL A 132 9.05 -12.40 17.99
N THR A 133 9.88 -11.94 17.04
CA THR A 133 9.50 -11.85 15.63
C THR A 133 9.05 -13.20 15.07
N ASP A 134 9.74 -14.29 15.44
CA ASP A 134 9.42 -15.65 14.99
C ASP A 134 8.07 -16.14 15.55
N VAL A 135 7.75 -15.81 16.80
CA VAL A 135 6.44 -16.12 17.40
C VAL A 135 5.31 -15.45 16.62
N PHE A 136 5.46 -14.16 16.29
CA PHE A 136 4.46 -13.45 15.48
C PHE A 136 4.38 -14.00 14.05
N ALA A 137 5.52 -14.30 13.44
CA ALA A 137 5.58 -14.81 12.07
C ALA A 137 5.08 -16.26 11.93
N SER A 138 5.04 -17.03 13.00
CA SER A 138 4.51 -18.41 12.99
C SER A 138 2.98 -18.46 13.00
N GLN A 139 2.32 -17.34 13.34
CA GLN A 139 0.86 -17.28 13.34
C GLN A 139 0.31 -17.17 11.92
N ASN A 140 -0.86 -17.76 11.68
CA ASN A 140 -1.61 -17.45 10.47
C ASN A 140 -2.04 -15.99 10.52
N HIS A 141 -1.38 -15.14 9.71
CA HIS A 141 -1.54 -13.67 9.76
C HIS A 141 -2.97 -13.22 9.51
N PHE A 142 -3.76 -13.97 8.70
CA PHE A 142 -5.16 -13.64 8.43
C PHE A 142 -6.04 -13.91 9.64
N LEU A 143 -5.92 -15.10 10.25
CA LEU A 143 -6.69 -15.44 11.46
C LEU A 143 -6.28 -14.59 12.66
N PHE A 144 -4.99 -14.33 12.81
CA PHE A 144 -4.49 -13.44 13.85
C PHE A 144 -5.01 -12.01 13.66
N GLY A 145 -5.10 -11.54 12.41
CA GLY A 145 -5.73 -10.27 12.08
C GLY A 145 -7.21 -10.22 12.47
N ILE A 146 -7.99 -11.28 12.24
CA ILE A 146 -9.39 -11.37 12.70
C ILE A 146 -9.47 -11.25 14.22
N LEU A 147 -8.60 -11.95 14.96
CA LEU A 147 -8.56 -11.84 16.41
C LEU A 147 -8.31 -10.39 16.88
N LEU A 148 -7.35 -9.70 16.26
CA LEU A 148 -7.05 -8.30 16.54
C LEU A 148 -8.24 -7.38 16.21
N LEU A 149 -8.92 -7.63 15.10
CA LEU A 149 -10.13 -6.88 14.73
C LEU A 149 -11.22 -7.00 15.79
N VAL A 150 -11.56 -8.22 16.19
CA VAL A 150 -12.60 -8.46 17.20
C VAL A 150 -12.24 -7.78 18.53
N LEU A 151 -10.96 -7.83 18.91
CA LEU A 151 -10.49 -7.26 20.18
C LEU A 151 -10.47 -5.72 20.18
N PHE A 152 -10.02 -5.10 19.07
CA PHE A 152 -9.75 -3.66 19.03
C PHE A 152 -10.83 -2.83 18.32
N ARG A 153 -11.75 -3.44 17.55
CA ARG A 153 -12.83 -2.71 16.88
C ARG A 153 -13.69 -1.87 17.83
N PRO A 154 -14.05 -2.32 19.04
CA PRO A 154 -14.84 -1.51 19.97
C PRO A 154 -14.13 -0.20 20.39
N ALA A 155 -12.80 -0.21 20.44
CA ALA A 155 -12.00 0.94 20.88
C ALA A 155 -11.54 1.84 19.73
N LEU A 156 -11.23 1.27 18.56
CA LEU A 156 -10.58 1.98 17.43
C LEU A 156 -11.52 2.21 16.25
N GLY A 157 -12.73 1.66 16.26
CA GLY A 157 -13.61 1.60 15.10
C GLY A 157 -13.09 0.63 14.03
N GLY A 158 -13.86 0.45 12.93
CA GLY A 158 -13.53 -0.51 11.88
C GLY A 158 -12.20 -0.20 11.18
N ALA A 159 -12.04 1.02 10.68
CA ALA A 159 -10.83 1.43 9.96
C ALA A 159 -9.58 1.36 10.84
N GLY A 160 -9.64 1.85 12.09
CA GLY A 160 -8.52 1.81 13.03
C GLY A 160 -8.11 0.38 13.39
N ALA A 161 -9.08 -0.50 13.61
CA ALA A 161 -8.83 -1.90 13.91
C ALA A 161 -8.19 -2.64 12.71
N VAL A 162 -8.64 -2.36 11.46
CA VAL A 162 -8.01 -2.92 10.25
C VAL A 162 -6.57 -2.44 10.10
N MET A 163 -6.31 -1.13 10.28
CA MET A 163 -4.95 -0.58 10.23
C MET A 163 -4.03 -1.24 11.26
N LEU A 164 -4.52 -1.42 12.50
CA LEU A 164 -3.79 -2.11 13.55
C LEU A 164 -3.54 -3.58 13.20
N ALA A 165 -4.57 -4.31 12.77
CA ALA A 165 -4.48 -5.72 12.44
C ALA A 165 -3.45 -5.98 11.33
N VAL A 166 -3.52 -5.23 10.22
CA VAL A 166 -2.56 -5.34 9.11
C VAL A 166 -1.16 -4.90 9.55
N GLY A 167 -1.05 -3.80 10.28
CA GLY A 167 0.21 -3.29 10.82
C GLY A 167 0.93 -4.31 11.70
N LEU A 168 0.20 -4.95 12.63
CA LEU A 168 0.75 -5.93 13.56
C LEU A 168 0.94 -7.33 12.98
N THR A 169 0.37 -7.65 11.83
CA THR A 169 0.57 -8.95 11.18
C THR A 169 1.69 -8.95 10.15
N HIS A 170 2.04 -7.80 9.57
CA HIS A 170 3.01 -7.73 8.47
C HIS A 170 4.41 -7.25 8.89
N TRP A 171 4.57 -6.61 10.06
CA TRP A 171 5.88 -6.11 10.53
C TRP A 171 6.96 -7.21 10.68
N PRO A 172 6.66 -8.51 11.01
CA PRO A 172 7.71 -9.49 11.24
C PRO A 172 8.56 -9.78 10.01
N SER A 173 7.92 -9.91 8.85
CA SER A 173 8.62 -10.12 7.57
C SER A 173 9.52 -8.93 7.23
N LEU A 174 9.02 -7.72 7.46
CA LEU A 174 9.75 -6.47 7.22
C LEU A 174 10.94 -6.32 8.17
N ALA A 175 10.78 -6.68 9.44
CA ALA A 175 11.86 -6.66 10.43
C ALA A 175 13.02 -7.59 10.02
N ARG A 176 12.72 -8.77 9.49
CA ARG A 176 13.73 -9.72 8.99
C ARG A 176 14.47 -9.17 7.77
N ILE A 177 13.74 -8.58 6.80
CA ILE A 177 14.33 -7.96 5.61
C ILE A 177 15.29 -6.84 6.02
N VAL A 178 14.81 -5.90 6.83
CA VAL A 178 15.61 -4.76 7.31
C VAL A 178 16.83 -5.20 8.11
N ARG A 179 16.67 -6.20 8.98
CA ARG A 179 17.80 -6.78 9.72
C ARG A 179 18.82 -7.43 8.78
N GLY A 180 18.38 -8.21 7.79
CA GLY A 180 19.26 -8.85 6.81
C GLY A 180 20.07 -7.83 6.02
N GLU A 181 19.44 -6.79 5.51
CA GLU A 181 20.11 -5.69 4.81
C GLU A 181 21.11 -4.96 5.72
N LEU A 182 20.73 -4.71 6.98
CA LEU A 182 21.61 -4.07 7.95
C LEU A 182 22.85 -4.93 8.27
N MET A 183 22.69 -6.25 8.39
CA MET A 183 23.81 -7.17 8.60
C MET A 183 24.81 -7.08 7.44
N SER A 184 24.32 -7.05 6.19
CA SER A 184 25.15 -6.83 5.00
C SER A 184 25.88 -5.47 5.03
N LEU A 185 25.20 -4.41 5.49
CA LEU A 185 25.82 -3.09 5.62
C LEU A 185 26.93 -3.03 6.67
N ARG A 186 26.83 -3.79 7.75
CA ARG A 186 27.85 -3.82 8.82
C ARG A 186 29.23 -4.26 8.34
N GLU A 187 29.29 -5.07 7.30
CA GLU A 187 30.53 -5.57 6.71
C GLU A 187 31.18 -4.57 5.75
N ARG A 188 30.55 -3.45 5.46
CA ARG A 188 31.06 -2.45 4.54
C ARG A 188 32.20 -1.62 5.15
N PRO A 189 33.26 -1.30 4.38
CA PRO A 189 34.42 -0.57 4.87
C PRO A 189 34.12 0.79 5.52
N PHE A 190 33.13 1.52 5.01
CA PHE A 190 32.74 2.81 5.57
C PHE A 190 32.14 2.71 6.98
N VAL A 191 31.50 1.57 7.31
CA VAL A 191 30.97 1.32 8.66
C VAL A 191 32.13 1.03 9.62
N SER A 192 33.10 0.21 9.21
CA SER A 192 34.31 -0.06 10.01
C SER A 192 35.09 1.22 10.26
N ALA A 193 35.23 2.09 9.26
CA ALA A 193 35.87 3.39 9.42
C ALA A 193 35.12 4.29 10.40
N ALA A 194 33.77 4.31 10.34
CA ALA A 194 32.96 5.09 11.28
C ALA A 194 33.09 4.57 12.72
N ILE A 195 33.15 3.26 12.92
CA ILE A 195 33.38 2.63 14.23
C ILE A 195 34.77 3.01 14.74
N GLY A 196 35.82 2.91 13.90
CA GLY A 196 37.20 3.33 14.24
C GLY A 196 37.27 4.81 14.59
N GLY A 197 36.45 5.66 14.00
CA GLY A 197 36.27 7.07 14.33
C GLY A 197 35.42 7.34 15.59
N GLY A 198 35.02 6.32 16.37
CA GLY A 198 34.28 6.47 17.63
C GLY A 198 32.79 6.71 17.46
N ALA A 199 32.18 6.32 16.33
CA ALA A 199 30.75 6.45 16.15
C ALA A 199 29.98 5.54 17.11
N SER A 200 29.03 6.09 17.89
CA SER A 200 28.12 5.33 18.73
C SER A 200 27.12 4.52 17.89
N ARG A 201 26.57 3.44 18.48
CA ARG A 201 25.53 2.60 17.82
C ARG A 201 24.36 3.42 17.32
N TRP A 202 23.89 4.41 18.07
CA TRP A 202 22.81 5.31 17.66
C TRP A 202 23.20 6.20 16.46
N ARG A 203 24.46 6.70 16.47
CA ARG A 203 24.98 7.49 15.33
C ARG A 203 25.10 6.63 14.08
N LEU A 204 25.55 5.38 14.20
CA LEU A 204 25.58 4.40 13.10
C LEU A 204 24.16 4.13 12.56
N ALA A 205 23.20 3.84 13.44
CA ALA A 205 21.81 3.60 13.06
C ALA A 205 21.21 4.77 12.25
N ARG A 206 21.30 5.98 12.80
CA ARG A 206 20.64 7.15 12.22
C ARG A 206 21.36 7.71 10.99
N ARG A 207 22.70 7.73 10.98
CA ARG A 207 23.49 8.45 9.97
C ARG A 207 24.03 7.54 8.86
N HIS A 208 24.17 6.26 9.14
CA HIS A 208 24.75 5.29 8.19
C HIS A 208 23.75 4.23 7.78
N TYR A 209 23.08 3.53 8.71
CA TYR A 209 22.21 2.42 8.36
C TYR A 209 20.89 2.90 7.77
N LEU A 210 20.12 3.72 8.49
CA LEU A 210 18.78 4.12 8.08
C LEU A 210 18.74 4.75 6.67
N PRO A 211 19.62 5.69 6.28
CA PRO A 211 19.61 6.24 4.93
C PRO A 211 19.87 5.20 3.82
N HIS A 212 20.73 4.22 4.10
CA HIS A 212 21.04 3.15 3.13
C HIS A 212 19.94 2.09 3.05
N LEU A 213 19.15 1.93 4.11
CA LEU A 213 18.00 1.02 4.14
C LEU A 213 16.74 1.60 3.46
N MET A 214 16.65 2.93 3.29
CA MET A 214 15.46 3.60 2.75
C MET A 214 14.98 3.05 1.40
N PRO A 215 15.84 2.69 0.43
CA PRO A 215 15.37 2.07 -0.82
C PRO A 215 14.67 0.72 -0.59
N ALA A 216 15.23 -0.15 0.26
CA ALA A 216 14.63 -1.44 0.61
C ALA A 216 13.32 -1.27 1.41
N VAL A 217 13.31 -0.32 2.36
CA VAL A 217 12.11 0.06 3.13
C VAL A 217 11.01 0.59 2.22
N GLY A 218 11.35 1.44 1.26
CA GLY A 218 10.41 1.96 0.26
C GLY A 218 9.83 0.86 -0.62
N LEU A 219 10.67 -0.06 -1.09
CA LEU A 219 10.19 -1.24 -1.84
C LEU A 219 9.27 -2.12 -0.99
N ALA A 220 9.65 -2.38 0.25
CA ALA A 220 8.83 -3.16 1.17
C ALA A 220 7.46 -2.50 1.43
N PHE A 221 7.43 -1.16 1.54
CA PHE A 221 6.18 -0.40 1.64
C PHE A 221 5.29 -0.63 0.40
N VAL A 222 5.83 -0.43 -0.80
CA VAL A 222 5.06 -0.61 -2.05
C VAL A 222 4.52 -2.04 -2.19
N LEU A 223 5.33 -3.05 -1.82
CA LEU A 223 4.90 -4.45 -1.83
C LEU A 223 3.83 -4.78 -0.78
N THR A 224 3.81 -4.06 0.34
CA THR A 224 2.83 -4.29 1.41
C THR A 224 1.46 -3.72 1.07
N VAL A 225 1.37 -2.64 0.28
CA VAL A 225 0.08 -1.97 -0.04
C VAL A 225 -0.94 -2.92 -0.69
N PRO A 226 -0.61 -3.71 -1.74
CA PRO A 226 -1.58 -4.66 -2.31
C PRO A 226 -2.10 -5.67 -1.30
N HIS A 227 -1.20 -6.22 -0.46
CA HIS A 227 -1.60 -7.15 0.60
C HIS A 227 -2.56 -6.48 1.60
N ALA A 228 -2.28 -5.22 1.95
CA ALA A 228 -3.15 -4.46 2.85
C ALA A 228 -4.53 -4.19 2.25
N VAL A 229 -4.63 -3.90 0.92
CA VAL A 229 -5.90 -3.77 0.20
C VAL A 229 -6.68 -5.08 0.26
N PHE A 230 -6.03 -6.22 -0.01
CA PHE A 230 -6.68 -7.53 0.08
C PHE A 230 -7.18 -7.83 1.49
N HIS A 231 -6.38 -7.57 2.51
CA HIS A 231 -6.76 -7.82 3.90
C HIS A 231 -7.92 -6.93 4.34
N GLU A 232 -7.88 -5.62 4.03
CA GLU A 232 -8.99 -4.70 4.31
C GLU A 232 -10.27 -5.20 3.64
N SER A 233 -10.20 -5.48 2.33
CA SER A 233 -11.35 -5.92 1.57
C SER A 233 -11.90 -7.27 2.08
N ALA A 234 -11.03 -8.22 2.44
CA ALA A 234 -11.44 -9.51 2.98
C ALA A 234 -12.10 -9.37 4.37
N TYR A 235 -11.53 -8.55 5.25
CA TYR A 235 -12.12 -8.30 6.57
C TYR A 235 -13.47 -7.57 6.47
N SER A 236 -13.58 -6.58 5.59
CA SER A 236 -14.83 -5.85 5.34
C SER A 236 -15.88 -6.77 4.70
N PHE A 237 -15.48 -7.61 3.74
CA PHE A 237 -16.33 -8.64 3.14
C PHE A 237 -16.91 -9.62 4.18
N LEU A 238 -16.13 -9.99 5.20
CA LEU A 238 -16.58 -10.83 6.31
C LEU A 238 -17.42 -10.06 7.36
N GLY A 239 -17.66 -8.76 7.16
CA GLY A 239 -18.39 -7.91 8.10
C GLY A 239 -17.62 -7.51 9.36
N LEU A 240 -16.31 -7.83 9.42
CA LEU A 240 -15.44 -7.55 10.56
C LEU A 240 -14.66 -6.24 10.40
N GLY A 241 -14.52 -5.74 9.18
CA GLY A 241 -13.79 -4.51 8.86
C GLY A 241 -14.60 -3.24 9.10
N LEU A 242 -14.83 -2.46 8.04
CA LEU A 242 -15.58 -1.23 8.08
C LEU A 242 -17.08 -1.46 8.38
N PRO A 243 -17.78 -0.44 8.93
CA PRO A 243 -19.23 -0.50 9.06
C PRO A 243 -19.91 -0.77 7.71
N ALA A 244 -20.99 -1.54 7.71
CA ALA A 244 -21.66 -1.98 6.47
C ALA A 244 -22.24 -0.83 5.62
N HIS A 245 -22.53 0.34 6.23
CA HIS A 245 -23.01 1.53 5.52
C HIS A 245 -21.87 2.28 4.79
N GLU A 246 -20.62 2.11 5.22
CA GLU A 246 -19.49 2.75 4.56
C GLU A 246 -19.19 2.07 3.21
N ALA A 247 -19.00 2.87 2.17
CA ALA A 247 -18.60 2.37 0.87
C ALA A 247 -17.13 1.96 0.93
N SER A 248 -16.83 0.68 1.21
CA SER A 248 -15.52 0.07 0.95
C SER A 248 -15.63 -0.99 -0.13
N LEU A 249 -14.54 -1.30 -0.83
CA LEU A 249 -14.58 -2.33 -1.87
C LEU A 249 -15.01 -3.70 -1.30
N GLY A 250 -14.60 -4.02 -0.07
CA GLY A 250 -14.98 -5.25 0.62
C GLY A 250 -16.46 -5.30 0.97
N ASN A 251 -17.03 -4.19 1.48
CA ASN A 251 -18.46 -4.12 1.78
C ASN A 251 -19.31 -4.24 0.51
N ILE A 252 -18.92 -3.54 -0.57
CA ILE A 252 -19.63 -3.61 -1.85
C ILE A 252 -19.56 -5.03 -2.42
N LEU A 253 -18.44 -5.71 -2.27
CA LEU A 253 -18.27 -7.11 -2.70
C LEU A 253 -19.18 -8.05 -1.88
N ALA A 254 -19.37 -7.80 -0.59
CA ALA A 254 -20.29 -8.55 0.26
C ALA A 254 -21.77 -8.32 -0.15
N ASP A 255 -22.14 -7.08 -0.50
CA ASP A 255 -23.44 -6.77 -1.08
C ASP A 255 -23.64 -7.54 -2.40
N GLY A 256 -22.62 -7.52 -3.27
CA GLY A 256 -22.64 -8.25 -4.54
C GLY A 256 -22.82 -9.76 -4.38
N GLN A 257 -22.20 -10.38 -3.37
CA GLN A 257 -22.39 -11.81 -3.08
C GLN A 257 -23.87 -12.13 -2.79
N ARG A 258 -24.53 -11.27 -2.02
CA ARG A 258 -25.96 -11.46 -1.69
C ARG A 258 -26.85 -11.28 -2.91
N SER A 259 -26.51 -10.36 -3.80
CA SER A 259 -27.30 -10.02 -4.99
C SER A 259 -27.07 -10.93 -6.18
N LEU A 260 -26.06 -11.83 -6.14
CA LEU A 260 -25.74 -12.73 -7.27
C LEU A 260 -26.93 -13.59 -7.70
N LEU A 261 -27.66 -14.14 -6.75
CA LEU A 261 -28.83 -15.00 -7.02
C LEU A 261 -30.01 -14.20 -7.58
N ALA A 262 -30.08 -12.89 -7.31
CA ALA A 262 -31.05 -11.97 -7.87
C ALA A 262 -30.66 -11.41 -9.24
N GLY A 263 -29.49 -11.85 -9.79
CA GLY A 263 -29.00 -11.42 -11.10
C GLY A 263 -28.07 -10.21 -11.08
N GLY A 264 -27.78 -9.62 -9.92
CA GLY A 264 -26.96 -8.41 -9.74
C GLY A 264 -25.44 -8.67 -9.80
N TRP A 265 -24.96 -9.40 -10.80
CA TRP A 265 -23.55 -9.82 -10.94
C TRP A 265 -22.55 -8.68 -11.00
N TRP A 266 -22.98 -7.51 -11.50
CA TRP A 266 -22.12 -6.31 -11.63
C TRP A 266 -21.66 -5.76 -10.27
N ILE A 267 -22.48 -5.94 -9.21
CA ILE A 267 -22.18 -5.46 -7.87
C ILE A 267 -20.94 -6.16 -7.29
N ALA A 268 -20.71 -7.43 -7.66
CA ALA A 268 -19.50 -8.16 -7.27
C ALA A 268 -18.34 -7.93 -8.27
N LEU A 269 -18.64 -7.86 -9.57
CA LEU A 269 -17.61 -7.78 -10.61
C LEU A 269 -16.79 -6.49 -10.52
N PHE A 270 -17.41 -5.34 -10.45
CA PHE A 270 -16.70 -4.06 -10.52
C PHE A 270 -15.76 -3.79 -9.33
N PRO A 271 -16.16 -3.99 -8.06
CA PRO A 271 -15.22 -3.86 -6.96
C PRO A 271 -14.11 -4.92 -7.00
N GLY A 272 -14.41 -6.15 -7.44
CA GLY A 272 -13.41 -7.19 -7.65
C GLY A 272 -12.38 -6.80 -8.69
N LEU A 273 -12.80 -6.24 -9.84
CA LEU A 273 -11.90 -5.70 -10.86
C LEU A 273 -11.07 -4.52 -10.36
N ALA A 274 -11.65 -3.63 -9.54
CA ALA A 274 -10.92 -2.52 -8.94
C ALA A 274 -9.79 -3.01 -8.02
N ILE A 275 -10.07 -3.98 -7.14
CA ILE A 275 -9.06 -4.61 -6.27
C ILE A 275 -7.98 -5.28 -7.11
N LEU A 276 -8.35 -6.09 -8.09
CA LEU A 276 -7.42 -6.80 -8.97
C LEU A 276 -6.51 -5.82 -9.73
N THR A 277 -7.09 -4.80 -10.34
CA THR A 277 -6.35 -3.80 -11.12
C THR A 277 -5.36 -3.04 -10.23
N ALA A 278 -5.77 -2.62 -9.03
CA ALA A 278 -4.88 -1.98 -8.07
C ALA A 278 -3.72 -2.90 -7.68
N ALA A 279 -4.02 -4.15 -7.34
CA ALA A 279 -3.00 -5.12 -6.93
C ALA A 279 -2.00 -5.42 -8.05
N MET A 280 -2.48 -5.64 -9.28
CA MET A 280 -1.62 -5.93 -10.43
C MET A 280 -0.74 -4.74 -10.82
N THR A 281 -1.28 -3.53 -10.83
CA THR A 281 -0.51 -2.33 -11.21
C THR A 281 0.56 -2.02 -10.19
N ILE A 282 0.24 -2.05 -8.90
CA ILE A 282 1.22 -1.82 -7.83
C ILE A 282 2.26 -2.95 -7.82
N GLY A 283 1.84 -4.22 -7.99
CA GLY A 283 2.74 -5.37 -8.05
C GLY A 283 3.74 -5.27 -9.21
N THR A 284 3.28 -4.90 -10.41
CA THR A 284 4.15 -4.70 -11.58
C THR A 284 5.19 -3.60 -11.36
N LEU A 285 4.80 -2.49 -10.73
CA LEU A 285 5.72 -1.40 -10.41
C LEU A 285 6.73 -1.79 -9.34
N ALA A 286 6.29 -2.51 -8.32
CA ALA A 286 7.13 -3.00 -7.23
C ALA A 286 8.16 -4.01 -7.73
N GLU A 287 7.75 -4.94 -8.62
CA GLU A 287 8.66 -5.91 -9.23
C GLU A 287 9.74 -5.23 -10.08
N TYR A 288 9.35 -4.29 -10.93
CA TYR A 288 10.30 -3.50 -11.70
C TYR A 288 11.29 -2.75 -10.79
N TRP A 289 10.82 -2.18 -9.68
CA TRP A 289 11.69 -1.50 -8.70
C TRP A 289 12.63 -2.48 -8.02
N ARG A 290 12.13 -3.67 -7.63
CA ARG A 290 12.93 -4.74 -7.03
C ARG A 290 14.10 -5.17 -7.92
N GLU A 291 13.85 -5.39 -9.19
CA GLU A 291 14.89 -5.77 -10.18
C GLU A 291 15.98 -4.70 -10.32
N HIS A 292 15.62 -3.43 -10.19
CA HIS A 292 16.58 -2.32 -10.32
C HIS A 292 17.38 -2.04 -9.05
N LEU A 293 16.84 -2.36 -7.87
CA LEU A 293 17.56 -2.24 -6.61
C LEU A 293 18.55 -3.39 -6.38
N HIS A 294 18.26 -4.59 -6.89
CA HIS A 294 19.08 -5.79 -6.69
C HIS A 294 19.43 -6.48 -8.04
N PRO A 295 20.28 -5.89 -8.86
CA PRO A 295 20.60 -6.43 -10.19
C PRO A 295 21.33 -7.79 -10.16
N ARG A 296 21.82 -8.27 -9.01
CA ARG A 296 22.54 -9.54 -8.87
C ARG A 296 21.69 -10.79 -9.07
N TRP A 297 20.37 -10.73 -8.91
CA TRP A 297 19.46 -11.88 -9.11
C TRP A 297 19.28 -12.26 -10.58
N ARG A 298 19.58 -11.36 -11.52
CA ARG A 298 19.50 -11.66 -12.95
C ARG A 298 20.57 -12.63 -13.44
N SER A 299 21.76 -12.58 -12.86
CA SER A 299 22.88 -13.41 -13.29
C SER A 299 22.82 -14.87 -12.82
N GLU A 300 21.97 -15.18 -11.83
CA GLU A 300 21.83 -16.56 -11.30
C GLU A 300 20.71 -17.34 -11.99
N LEU A 301 19.80 -16.66 -12.71
CA LEU A 301 18.72 -17.31 -13.47
C LEU A 301 19.07 -17.48 -14.97
N GLU A 302 20.16 -16.91 -15.43
CA GLU A 302 20.66 -17.04 -16.82
C GLU A 302 21.80 -18.08 -16.96
N LEU A 303 22.17 -18.78 -15.88
CA LEU A 303 23.11 -19.91 -15.88
C LEU A 303 22.37 -21.22 -15.64
#